data_e5e9fd5fb173dba73c7c329153c93158
#
_entry.id   e5e9fd5fb173dba73c7c329153c93158
#
_cell.length_a   1.000
_cell.length_b   1.000
_cell.length_c   1.000
_cell.angle_alpha   90.00
_cell.angle_beta   90.00
_cell.angle_gamma   90.00
#
_symmetry.space_group_name_H-M   'P 1'
#
loop_
_entity.id
_entity.type
_entity.pdbx_description
1 polymer ?
#
loop_
_entity_poly.entity_id
_entity_poly.type
_entity_poly.pdbx_seq_one_letter_code
_entity_poly.pdbx_strand_id
1 'polypeptide(L)'
;MLDIKFLGKVKIEYDGIDITDKFGAKTKALLSLLILNKDKPLNREKIISYLWPDSAEDSGKFNLRFNLWQLGNIIGLDENGNKFLHTGRSHCGINGNYNYNCDVIDIKAFNLKESTSIKKLEELRKKFSGEFFEGFYFKNCNEFNENIILERSYFEEHKIKILLKLVSLYEIEENFEKCYEILKELINIEPYDEEIALRILEIYEKNGKRSLAILFYDDFKKKFMTFLGISPCEELEKKYLEIKSKNISKEKINSKIINTNKSELLLETHCIGKIKYFWINNFLDKILEKININKYLNENEIKDLSYININLFTDTLILIPPDIRIINILLKLLEKLTTEYNLVVRIIQIEKIDYISKIFLEELKRREFVIIKE
;
A
#
# COMPACT_ATOMS: atom_id res chain seq x y z
N MET A 1 -9.95 -15.51 27.25
CA MET A 1 -9.08 -16.01 26.15
C MET A 1 -7.92 -15.07 25.98
N LEU A 2 -6.68 -15.56 25.79
CA LEU A 2 -5.49 -14.76 25.56
C LEU A 2 -5.30 -14.48 24.06
N ASP A 3 -5.10 -13.21 23.71
CA ASP A 3 -4.80 -12.76 22.33
C ASP A 3 -3.48 -11.95 22.34
N ILE A 4 -2.54 -12.32 21.50
CA ILE A 4 -1.20 -11.74 21.45
C ILE A 4 -0.90 -11.29 20.02
N LYS A 5 -0.44 -10.04 19.87
CA LYS A 5 -0.01 -9.47 18.59
C LYS A 5 1.42 -8.97 18.69
N PHE A 6 2.26 -9.45 17.76
CA PHE A 6 3.66 -9.04 17.61
C PHE A 6 3.95 -8.36 16.27
N LEU A 7 3.03 -8.46 15.29
CA LEU A 7 3.17 -7.80 14.00
C LEU A 7 2.65 -6.37 14.08
N GLY A 8 3.54 -5.42 14.31
CA GLY A 8 3.30 -4.03 14.66
C GLY A 8 3.59 -3.76 16.14
N LYS A 9 2.89 -2.80 16.71
CA LYS A 9 3.00 -2.53 18.16
C LYS A 9 2.52 -3.74 18.94
N VAL A 10 3.38 -4.23 19.85
CA VAL A 10 3.04 -5.37 20.70
C VAL A 10 1.76 -5.08 21.47
N LYS A 11 0.79 -6.00 21.36
CA LYS A 11 -0.48 -5.94 22.08
C LYS A 11 -0.77 -7.29 22.72
N ILE A 12 -1.17 -7.28 24.00
CA ILE A 12 -1.51 -8.47 24.78
C ILE A 12 -2.84 -8.23 25.46
N GLU A 13 -3.85 -9.00 25.10
CA GLU A 13 -5.19 -8.92 25.66
C GLU A 13 -5.56 -10.25 26.34
N TYR A 14 -6.12 -10.16 27.54
CA TYR A 14 -6.64 -11.32 28.26
C TYR A 14 -8.11 -11.04 28.63
N ASP A 15 -8.99 -11.93 28.16
CA ASP A 15 -10.45 -11.78 28.28
C ASP A 15 -10.98 -10.41 27.81
N GLY A 16 -10.41 -9.90 26.70
CA GLY A 16 -10.79 -8.61 26.11
C GLY A 16 -10.23 -7.38 26.84
N ILE A 17 -9.43 -7.58 27.88
CA ILE A 17 -8.78 -6.50 28.63
C ILE A 17 -7.34 -6.38 28.15
N ASP A 18 -6.92 -5.16 27.74
CA ASP A 18 -5.53 -4.89 27.38
C ASP A 18 -4.65 -4.92 28.65
N ILE A 19 -3.71 -5.85 28.65
CA ILE A 19 -2.74 -6.05 29.74
C ILE A 19 -1.31 -5.74 29.29
N THR A 20 -1.12 -5.13 28.12
CA THR A 20 0.18 -4.87 27.52
C THR A 20 1.10 -4.09 28.42
N ASP A 21 0.58 -3.07 29.12
CA ASP A 21 1.38 -2.18 29.99
C ASP A 21 1.76 -2.82 31.32
N LYS A 22 1.16 -3.96 31.68
CA LYS A 22 1.57 -4.73 32.84
C LYS A 22 2.91 -5.43 32.66
N PHE A 23 3.41 -5.51 31.41
CA PHE A 23 4.64 -6.19 31.07
C PHE A 23 5.73 -5.19 30.67
N GLY A 24 6.89 -5.28 31.29
CA GLY A 24 8.09 -4.56 30.88
C GLY A 24 8.64 -5.07 29.53
N ALA A 25 9.54 -4.29 28.93
CA ALA A 25 10.14 -4.64 27.64
C ALA A 25 10.81 -6.03 27.63
N LYS A 26 11.55 -6.39 28.68
CA LYS A 26 12.21 -7.70 28.80
C LYS A 26 11.22 -8.84 28.96
N THR A 27 10.08 -8.62 29.60
CA THR A 27 9.02 -9.62 29.73
C THR A 27 8.34 -9.86 28.38
N LYS A 28 8.10 -8.79 27.60
CA LYS A 28 7.58 -8.89 26.22
C LYS A 28 8.58 -9.63 25.32
N ALA A 29 9.88 -9.35 25.46
CA ALA A 29 10.95 -10.07 24.74
C ALA A 29 11.01 -11.55 25.11
N LEU A 30 10.90 -11.88 26.39
CA LEU A 30 10.82 -13.27 26.83
C LEU A 30 9.59 -13.96 26.24
N LEU A 31 8.44 -13.31 26.29
CA LEU A 31 7.19 -13.85 25.72
C LEU A 31 7.34 -14.15 24.22
N SER A 32 7.94 -13.23 23.45
CA SER A 32 8.16 -13.44 22.01
C SER A 32 9.09 -14.64 21.76
N LEU A 33 10.19 -14.79 22.51
CA LEU A 33 11.07 -15.94 22.40
C LEU A 33 10.35 -17.26 22.68
N LEU A 34 9.53 -17.31 23.74
CA LEU A 34 8.78 -18.53 24.10
C LEU A 34 7.74 -18.88 23.04
N ILE A 35 7.04 -17.90 22.48
CA ILE A 35 6.02 -18.11 21.44
C ILE A 35 6.66 -18.56 20.12
N LEU A 36 7.74 -17.94 19.69
CA LEU A 36 8.44 -18.34 18.47
C LEU A 36 9.00 -19.75 18.54
N ASN A 37 9.25 -20.25 19.77
CA ASN A 37 9.75 -21.59 20.03
C ASN A 37 8.70 -22.46 20.79
N LYS A 38 7.41 -22.26 20.54
CA LYS A 38 6.34 -22.97 21.28
C LYS A 38 6.46 -24.48 21.28
N ASP A 39 7.00 -25.06 20.20
CA ASP A 39 7.11 -26.52 20.02
C ASP A 39 8.37 -27.12 20.69
N LYS A 40 9.31 -26.29 21.17
CA LYS A 40 10.57 -26.71 21.79
C LYS A 40 10.89 -25.84 22.99
N PRO A 41 10.79 -26.39 24.22
CA PRO A 41 11.18 -25.64 25.43
C PRO A 41 12.62 -25.13 25.35
N LEU A 42 12.82 -23.86 25.63
CA LEU A 42 14.12 -23.20 25.57
C LEU A 42 14.94 -23.44 26.83
N ASN A 43 16.25 -23.63 26.65
CA ASN A 43 17.18 -23.69 27.77
C ASN A 43 17.24 -22.31 28.48
N ARG A 44 17.20 -22.33 29.81
CA ARG A 44 17.18 -21.10 30.64
C ARG A 44 18.45 -20.28 30.47
N GLU A 45 19.62 -20.92 30.37
CA GLU A 45 20.91 -20.25 30.18
C GLU A 45 20.94 -19.52 28.82
N LYS A 46 20.41 -20.15 27.78
CA LYS A 46 20.29 -19.51 26.47
C LYS A 46 19.36 -18.28 26.50
N ILE A 47 18.25 -18.35 27.22
CA ILE A 47 17.36 -17.17 27.38
C ILE A 47 18.10 -16.06 28.14
N ILE A 48 18.87 -16.41 29.18
CA ILE A 48 19.62 -15.43 29.95
C ILE A 48 20.68 -14.76 29.06
N SER A 49 21.45 -15.53 28.26
CA SER A 49 22.46 -14.94 27.35
C SER A 49 21.83 -14.00 26.33
N TYR A 50 20.61 -14.27 25.85
CA TYR A 50 19.90 -13.42 24.91
C TYR A 50 19.40 -12.12 25.53
N LEU A 51 18.79 -12.19 26.72
CA LEU A 51 18.07 -11.06 27.29
C LEU A 51 18.84 -10.29 28.35
N TRP A 52 19.82 -10.92 29.01
CA TRP A 52 20.63 -10.32 30.10
C TRP A 52 22.11 -10.67 29.98
N PRO A 53 22.76 -10.44 28.80
CA PRO A 53 24.15 -10.88 28.57
C PRO A 53 25.17 -10.27 29.55
N ASP A 54 24.92 -9.03 29.99
CA ASP A 54 25.84 -8.31 30.90
C ASP A 54 25.56 -8.60 32.38
N SER A 55 24.55 -9.42 32.71
CA SER A 55 24.22 -9.71 34.10
C SER A 55 25.13 -10.78 34.69
N ALA A 56 25.53 -10.61 35.93
CA ALA A 56 26.13 -11.72 36.68
C ALA A 56 25.17 -12.92 36.70
N GLU A 57 25.69 -14.13 36.77
CA GLU A 57 24.95 -15.39 36.62
C GLU A 57 23.71 -15.46 37.53
N ASP A 58 23.87 -15.13 38.83
CA ASP A 58 22.75 -15.15 39.79
C ASP A 58 21.72 -14.06 39.50
N SER A 59 22.14 -12.89 39.03
CA SER A 59 21.25 -11.79 38.64
C SER A 59 20.46 -12.15 37.40
N GLY A 60 21.10 -12.77 36.39
CA GLY A 60 20.43 -13.27 35.19
C GLY A 60 19.38 -14.33 35.50
N LYS A 61 19.72 -15.28 36.39
CA LYS A 61 18.78 -16.30 36.89
C LYS A 61 17.59 -15.68 37.66
N PHE A 62 17.85 -14.66 38.45
CA PHE A 62 16.81 -13.93 39.17
C PHE A 62 15.89 -13.19 38.19
N ASN A 63 16.45 -12.46 37.25
CA ASN A 63 15.70 -11.72 36.25
C ASN A 63 14.79 -12.64 35.43
N LEU A 64 15.30 -13.79 34.97
CA LEU A 64 14.49 -14.77 34.25
C LEU A 64 13.36 -15.30 35.12
N ARG A 65 13.65 -15.69 36.38
CA ARG A 65 12.60 -16.19 37.30
C ARG A 65 11.52 -15.16 37.54
N PHE A 66 11.90 -13.89 37.74
CA PHE A 66 10.96 -12.79 37.97
C PHE A 66 10.05 -12.58 36.72
N ASN A 67 10.62 -12.55 35.51
CA ASN A 67 9.83 -12.36 34.31
C ASN A 67 8.90 -13.56 34.00
N LEU A 68 9.34 -14.80 34.25
CA LEU A 68 8.49 -15.98 34.14
C LEU A 68 7.35 -15.96 35.17
N TRP A 69 7.64 -15.58 36.40
CA TRP A 69 6.64 -15.42 37.47
C TRP A 69 5.62 -14.33 37.07
N GLN A 70 6.08 -13.18 36.56
CA GLN A 70 5.21 -12.10 36.13
C GLN A 70 4.25 -12.57 34.98
N LEU A 71 4.78 -13.27 33.97
CA LEU A 71 3.96 -13.85 32.91
C LEU A 71 2.92 -14.82 33.49
N GLY A 72 3.35 -15.73 34.35
CA GLY A 72 2.45 -16.75 34.95
C GLY A 72 1.38 -16.20 35.89
N ASN A 73 1.64 -15.04 36.53
CA ASN A 73 0.66 -14.42 37.44
C ASN A 73 -0.34 -13.51 36.72
N ILE A 74 0.11 -12.80 35.68
CA ILE A 74 -0.74 -11.84 34.96
C ILE A 74 -1.61 -12.58 33.92
N ILE A 75 -1.03 -13.57 33.24
CA ILE A 75 -1.76 -14.44 32.32
C ILE A 75 -2.41 -15.55 33.16
N GLY A 76 -3.71 -15.50 33.25
CA GLY A 76 -4.49 -16.45 34.02
C GLY A 76 -4.54 -17.87 33.42
N LEU A 77 -5.43 -18.70 33.94
CA LEU A 77 -5.71 -20.02 33.39
C LEU A 77 -6.57 -19.88 32.13
N ASP A 78 -6.39 -20.78 31.18
CA ASP A 78 -7.33 -20.87 30.05
C ASP A 78 -8.70 -21.43 30.48
N GLU A 79 -9.64 -21.53 29.54
CA GLU A 79 -10.99 -22.09 29.77
C GLU A 79 -10.98 -23.53 30.25
N ASN A 80 -9.88 -24.28 30.04
CA ASN A 80 -9.69 -25.65 30.44
C ASN A 80 -8.91 -25.79 31.76
N GLY A 81 -8.57 -24.68 32.41
CA GLY A 81 -7.78 -24.62 33.64
C GLY A 81 -6.28 -24.84 33.47
N ASN A 82 -5.77 -24.77 32.25
CA ASN A 82 -4.33 -24.91 31.99
C ASN A 82 -3.57 -23.64 32.34
N LYS A 83 -2.34 -23.80 32.86
CA LYS A 83 -1.39 -22.70 33.02
C LYS A 83 -0.71 -22.37 31.70
N PHE A 84 -0.46 -21.08 31.44
CA PHE A 84 0.18 -20.61 30.22
C PHE A 84 1.61 -21.14 30.03
N LEU A 85 2.41 -21.17 31.09
CA LEU A 85 3.81 -21.56 31.05
C LEU A 85 4.03 -22.99 31.56
N HIS A 86 4.92 -23.69 30.86
CA HIS A 86 5.60 -24.88 31.39
C HIS A 86 7.01 -24.51 31.82
N THR A 87 7.35 -24.69 33.10
CA THR A 87 8.64 -24.32 33.67
C THR A 87 9.30 -25.51 34.36
N GLY A 88 10.41 -25.99 33.78
CA GLY A 88 11.28 -27.00 34.37
C GLY A 88 12.53 -26.40 35.01
N ARG A 89 13.41 -27.28 35.51
CA ARG A 89 14.68 -26.85 36.16
C ARG A 89 15.65 -26.18 35.18
N SER A 90 15.82 -26.75 33.98
CA SER A 90 16.75 -26.31 32.94
C SER A 90 16.07 -25.65 31.75
N HIS A 91 14.78 -25.86 31.53
CA HIS A 91 14.03 -25.40 30.36
C HIS A 91 12.72 -24.73 30.79
N CYS A 92 12.21 -23.84 29.93
CA CYS A 92 10.88 -23.26 30.03
C CYS A 92 10.30 -23.03 28.64
N GLY A 93 8.99 -22.98 28.55
CA GLY A 93 8.25 -22.83 27.28
C GLY A 93 6.79 -22.51 27.52
N ILE A 94 6.05 -22.39 26.44
CA ILE A 94 4.57 -22.32 26.47
C ILE A 94 4.01 -23.71 26.72
N ASN A 95 2.95 -23.79 27.52
CA ASN A 95 2.21 -25.04 27.69
C ASN A 95 1.39 -25.33 26.41
N GLY A 96 1.70 -26.42 25.72
CA GLY A 96 1.05 -26.81 24.47
C GLY A 96 -0.47 -27.02 24.58
N ASN A 97 -1.00 -27.24 25.81
CA ASN A 97 -2.43 -27.39 26.03
C ASN A 97 -3.15 -26.07 26.35
N TYR A 98 -2.41 -24.97 26.51
CA TYR A 98 -3.01 -23.66 26.77
C TYR A 98 -3.61 -23.08 25.49
N ASN A 99 -4.86 -22.67 25.52
CA ASN A 99 -5.55 -22.10 24.38
C ASN A 99 -5.33 -20.58 24.28
N TYR A 100 -4.72 -20.12 23.19
CA TYR A 100 -4.47 -18.70 22.91
C TYR A 100 -4.37 -18.42 21.42
N ASN A 101 -4.62 -17.18 21.02
CA ASN A 101 -4.40 -16.69 19.68
C ASN A 101 -3.09 -15.91 19.61
N CYS A 102 -2.37 -16.05 18.50
CA CYS A 102 -1.20 -15.23 18.24
C CYS A 102 -0.99 -15.06 16.72
N ASP A 103 -0.83 -13.79 16.29
CA ASP A 103 -0.67 -13.43 14.89
C ASP A 103 0.53 -14.13 14.23
N VAL A 104 1.68 -14.16 14.88
CA VAL A 104 2.90 -14.80 14.34
C VAL A 104 2.77 -16.31 14.22
N ILE A 105 2.01 -16.97 15.10
CA ILE A 105 1.76 -18.40 15.02
C ILE A 105 0.86 -18.71 13.83
N ASP A 106 -0.19 -17.92 13.62
CA ASP A 106 -1.12 -18.10 12.53
C ASP A 106 -0.43 -17.94 11.17
N ILE A 107 0.50 -16.98 11.06
CA ILE A 107 1.31 -16.80 9.85
C ILE A 107 2.28 -17.96 9.65
N LYS A 108 2.99 -18.41 10.71
CA LYS A 108 3.93 -19.54 10.60
C LYS A 108 3.23 -20.88 10.30
N ALA A 109 2.02 -21.08 10.78
CA ALA A 109 1.22 -22.28 10.52
C ALA A 109 0.60 -22.29 9.12
N PHE A 110 0.56 -21.14 8.43
CA PHE A 110 -0.08 -21.03 7.13
C PHE A 110 0.76 -21.63 6.01
N ASN A 111 0.19 -22.61 5.30
CA ASN A 111 0.82 -23.24 4.15
C ASN A 111 0.26 -22.68 2.83
N LEU A 112 1.07 -21.90 2.12
CA LEU A 112 0.72 -21.29 0.82
C LEU A 112 0.47 -22.30 -0.31
N LYS A 113 0.90 -23.54 -0.17
CA LYS A 113 0.73 -24.60 -1.18
C LYS A 113 -0.67 -25.20 -1.19
N GLU A 114 -1.44 -25.01 -0.11
CA GLU A 114 -2.80 -25.50 -0.02
C GLU A 114 -3.76 -24.57 -0.77
N SER A 115 -4.85 -25.16 -1.29
CA SER A 115 -5.96 -24.39 -1.88
C SER A 115 -6.54 -23.43 -0.84
N THR A 116 -6.31 -22.13 -1.00
CA THR A 116 -6.67 -21.14 0.01
C THR A 116 -7.69 -20.15 -0.56
N SER A 117 -8.76 -19.90 0.20
CA SER A 117 -9.76 -18.92 -0.18
C SER A 117 -9.25 -17.48 0.00
N ILE A 118 -9.74 -16.57 -0.83
CA ILE A 118 -9.49 -15.12 -0.71
C ILE A 118 -9.80 -14.65 0.72
N LYS A 119 -10.92 -15.09 1.31
CA LYS A 119 -11.30 -14.71 2.67
C LYS A 119 -10.20 -15.03 3.69
N LYS A 120 -9.62 -16.23 3.63
CA LYS A 120 -8.56 -16.64 4.56
C LYS A 120 -7.29 -15.80 4.38
N LEU A 121 -6.91 -15.51 3.13
CA LEU A 121 -5.74 -14.68 2.84
C LEU A 121 -5.95 -13.23 3.31
N GLU A 122 -7.15 -12.66 3.14
CA GLU A 122 -7.48 -11.33 3.66
C GLU A 122 -7.48 -11.27 5.20
N GLU A 123 -7.91 -12.36 5.88
CA GLU A 123 -7.79 -12.47 7.33
C GLU A 123 -6.32 -12.46 7.77
N LEU A 124 -5.44 -13.18 7.05
CA LEU A 124 -4.01 -13.20 7.32
C LEU A 124 -3.36 -11.83 7.01
N ARG A 125 -3.70 -11.20 5.87
CA ARG A 125 -3.23 -9.85 5.51
C ARG A 125 -3.50 -8.83 6.62
N LYS A 126 -4.68 -8.88 7.22
CA LYS A 126 -5.08 -7.97 8.32
C LYS A 126 -4.26 -8.15 9.61
N LYS A 127 -3.54 -9.26 9.78
CA LYS A 127 -2.67 -9.48 10.93
C LYS A 127 -1.37 -8.67 10.85
N PHE A 128 -0.94 -8.28 9.64
CA PHE A 128 0.25 -7.46 9.44
C PHE A 128 -0.06 -5.97 9.65
N SER A 129 -0.06 -5.54 10.91
CA SER A 129 -0.27 -4.12 11.26
C SER A 129 1.03 -3.29 11.26
N GLY A 130 2.20 -3.95 11.20
CA GLY A 130 3.53 -3.35 11.17
C GLY A 130 4.61 -4.43 11.17
N GLU A 131 5.85 -4.03 11.43
CA GLU A 131 6.98 -4.96 11.55
C GLU A 131 6.87 -5.84 12.79
N PHE A 132 7.50 -7.01 12.74
CA PHE A 132 7.62 -7.85 13.93
C PHE A 132 8.34 -7.08 15.06
N PHE A 133 7.71 -7.03 16.22
CA PHE A 133 8.24 -6.37 17.42
C PHE A 133 8.62 -4.90 17.18
N GLU A 134 7.72 -4.15 16.54
CA GLU A 134 7.93 -2.76 16.11
C GLU A 134 8.32 -1.84 17.26
N GLY A 135 9.36 -1.04 17.03
CA GLY A 135 9.85 -0.06 18.00
C GLY A 135 10.72 -0.62 19.14
N PHE A 136 11.01 -1.92 19.15
CA PHE A 136 11.88 -2.51 20.16
C PHE A 136 13.31 -2.66 19.65
N TYR A 137 14.23 -2.19 20.48
CA TYR A 137 15.66 -2.45 20.41
C TYR A 137 16.19 -2.62 21.83
N PHE A 138 16.98 -3.65 22.09
CA PHE A 138 17.49 -3.99 23.40
C PHE A 138 18.98 -3.73 23.47
N LYS A 139 19.38 -2.69 24.23
CA LYS A 139 20.80 -2.36 24.43
C LYS A 139 21.56 -3.60 24.93
N ASN A 140 22.73 -3.86 24.35
CA ASN A 140 23.64 -4.97 24.64
C ASN A 140 23.09 -6.39 24.41
N CYS A 141 21.88 -6.55 23.87
CA CYS A 141 21.30 -7.86 23.54
C CYS A 141 21.46 -8.20 22.05
N ASN A 142 22.70 -8.24 21.56
CA ASN A 142 22.99 -8.34 20.13
C ASN A 142 22.36 -9.57 19.48
N GLU A 143 22.54 -10.76 20.07
CA GLU A 143 21.94 -12.01 19.54
C GLU A 143 20.41 -11.96 19.50
N PHE A 144 19.77 -11.33 20.49
CA PHE A 144 18.31 -11.15 20.47
C PHE A 144 17.87 -10.14 19.40
N ASN A 145 18.58 -9.02 19.25
CA ASN A 145 18.29 -8.03 18.21
C ASN A 145 18.49 -8.62 16.80
N GLU A 146 19.53 -9.43 16.58
CA GLU A 146 19.72 -10.17 15.33
C GLU A 146 18.54 -11.12 15.05
N ASN A 147 18.06 -11.82 16.08
CA ASN A 147 16.88 -12.67 15.94
C ASN A 147 15.63 -11.86 15.58
N ILE A 148 15.42 -10.67 16.16
CA ILE A 148 14.32 -9.77 15.76
C ILE A 148 14.44 -9.40 14.28
N ILE A 149 15.63 -9.06 13.78
CA ILE A 149 15.86 -8.71 12.38
C ILE A 149 15.52 -9.90 11.46
N LEU A 150 15.97 -11.11 11.79
CA LEU A 150 15.67 -12.32 11.03
C LEU A 150 14.17 -12.60 10.99
N GLU A 151 13.46 -12.48 12.12
CA GLU A 151 12.02 -12.69 12.16
C GLU A 151 11.27 -11.59 11.40
N ARG A 152 11.73 -10.33 11.40
CA ARG A 152 11.16 -9.27 10.55
C ARG A 152 11.23 -9.63 9.08
N SER A 153 12.41 -10.00 8.58
CA SER A 153 12.59 -10.43 7.19
C SER A 153 11.72 -11.66 6.86
N TYR A 154 11.62 -12.61 7.78
CA TYR A 154 10.76 -13.79 7.61
C TYR A 154 9.28 -13.40 7.45
N PHE A 155 8.76 -12.54 8.31
CA PHE A 155 7.34 -12.13 8.24
C PHE A 155 7.06 -11.22 7.05
N GLU A 156 8.00 -10.35 6.65
CA GLU A 156 7.90 -9.53 5.45
C GLU A 156 7.82 -10.39 4.18
N GLU A 157 8.69 -11.40 4.05
CA GLU A 157 8.63 -12.36 2.94
C GLU A 157 7.27 -13.10 2.90
N HIS A 158 6.73 -13.49 4.06
CA HIS A 158 5.42 -14.15 4.13
C HIS A 158 4.29 -13.18 3.75
N LYS A 159 4.37 -11.93 4.15
CA LYS A 159 3.44 -10.88 3.75
C LYS A 159 3.42 -10.73 2.23
N ILE A 160 4.59 -10.60 1.61
CA ILE A 160 4.74 -10.50 0.15
C ILE A 160 4.09 -11.70 -0.54
N LYS A 161 4.38 -12.93 -0.09
CA LYS A 161 3.80 -14.16 -0.65
C LYS A 161 2.27 -14.19 -0.55
N ILE A 162 1.70 -13.77 0.58
CA ILE A 162 0.25 -13.68 0.77
C ILE A 162 -0.36 -12.65 -0.18
N LEU A 163 0.25 -11.48 -0.30
CA LEU A 163 -0.21 -10.41 -1.18
C LEU A 163 -0.15 -10.82 -2.66
N LEU A 164 0.94 -11.44 -3.11
CA LEU A 164 1.07 -11.97 -4.48
C LEU A 164 0.02 -13.04 -4.79
N LYS A 165 -0.28 -13.91 -3.82
CA LYS A 165 -1.34 -14.91 -3.98
C LYS A 165 -2.72 -14.27 -4.08
N LEU A 166 -3.00 -13.24 -3.27
CA LEU A 166 -4.24 -12.47 -3.36
C LEU A 166 -4.39 -11.79 -4.72
N VAL A 167 -3.33 -11.16 -5.24
CA VAL A 167 -3.34 -10.56 -6.58
C VAL A 167 -3.75 -11.60 -7.61
N SER A 168 -3.12 -12.79 -7.60
CA SER A 168 -3.41 -13.85 -8.57
C SER A 168 -4.87 -14.33 -8.49
N LEU A 169 -5.45 -14.41 -7.29
CA LEU A 169 -6.85 -14.82 -7.13
C LEU A 169 -7.82 -13.73 -7.57
N TYR A 170 -7.55 -12.47 -7.24
CA TYR A 170 -8.37 -11.36 -7.71
C TYR A 170 -8.26 -11.12 -9.22
N GLU A 171 -7.12 -11.46 -9.85
CA GLU A 171 -7.01 -11.47 -11.32
C GLU A 171 -7.95 -12.49 -11.96
N ILE A 172 -8.08 -13.69 -11.37
CA ILE A 172 -9.02 -14.72 -11.83
C ILE A 172 -10.47 -14.25 -11.68
N GLU A 173 -10.78 -13.50 -10.64
CA GLU A 173 -12.10 -12.89 -10.42
C GLU A 173 -12.32 -11.60 -11.24
N GLU A 174 -11.34 -11.18 -12.06
CA GLU A 174 -11.34 -9.92 -12.82
C GLU A 174 -11.56 -8.67 -11.94
N ASN A 175 -11.24 -8.76 -10.66
CA ASN A 175 -11.35 -7.65 -9.71
C ASN A 175 -10.07 -6.80 -9.72
N PHE A 176 -9.88 -6.03 -10.81
CA PHE A 176 -8.68 -5.23 -11.03
C PHE A 176 -8.49 -4.10 -10.03
N GLU A 177 -9.55 -3.63 -9.37
CA GLU A 177 -9.43 -2.61 -8.31
C GLU A 177 -8.72 -3.18 -7.09
N LYS A 178 -9.10 -4.39 -6.67
CA LYS A 178 -8.44 -5.09 -5.58
C LYS A 178 -7.01 -5.50 -5.92
N CYS A 179 -6.76 -5.97 -7.15
CA CYS A 179 -5.41 -6.23 -7.63
C CYS A 179 -4.52 -5.00 -7.47
N TYR A 180 -4.99 -3.83 -7.93
CA TYR A 180 -4.23 -2.59 -7.86
C TYR A 180 -3.97 -2.14 -6.41
N GLU A 181 -4.99 -2.23 -5.53
CA GLU A 181 -4.83 -1.91 -4.10
C GLU A 181 -3.68 -2.71 -3.49
N ILE A 182 -3.64 -4.02 -3.74
CA ILE A 182 -2.63 -4.93 -3.19
C ILE A 182 -1.26 -4.71 -3.84
N LEU A 183 -1.20 -4.53 -5.16
CA LEU A 183 0.06 -4.24 -5.85
C LEU A 183 0.68 -2.91 -5.40
N LYS A 184 -0.16 -1.92 -5.06
CA LYS A 184 0.31 -0.68 -4.46
C LYS A 184 0.89 -0.89 -3.06
N GLU A 185 0.34 -1.80 -2.28
CA GLU A 185 0.94 -2.19 -0.99
C GLU A 185 2.28 -2.90 -1.21
N LEU A 186 2.35 -3.83 -2.17
CA LEU A 186 3.58 -4.54 -2.53
C LEU A 186 4.70 -3.61 -2.98
N ILE A 187 4.43 -2.66 -3.88
CA ILE A 187 5.45 -1.72 -4.38
C ILE A 187 5.92 -0.74 -3.29
N ASN A 188 5.16 -0.55 -2.22
CA ASN A 188 5.62 0.20 -1.06
C ASN A 188 6.56 -0.61 -0.15
N ILE A 189 6.45 -1.94 -0.16
CA ILE A 189 7.36 -2.84 0.56
C ILE A 189 8.64 -3.04 -0.27
N GLU A 190 8.49 -3.35 -1.55
CA GLU A 190 9.57 -3.59 -2.50
C GLU A 190 9.56 -2.53 -3.62
N PRO A 191 10.03 -1.29 -3.34
CA PRO A 191 9.88 -0.17 -4.26
C PRO A 191 10.68 -0.27 -5.54
N TYR A 192 11.60 -1.22 -5.62
CA TYR A 192 12.47 -1.45 -6.77
C TYR A 192 12.28 -2.83 -7.40
N ASP A 193 11.21 -3.55 -7.04
CA ASP A 193 10.90 -4.84 -7.65
C ASP A 193 10.26 -4.63 -9.02
N GLU A 194 10.97 -5.09 -10.05
CA GLU A 194 10.56 -4.92 -11.44
C GLU A 194 9.42 -5.86 -11.85
N GLU A 195 9.30 -7.04 -11.20
CA GLU A 195 8.20 -7.98 -11.44
C GLU A 195 6.88 -7.40 -10.93
N ILE A 196 6.89 -6.81 -9.74
CA ILE A 196 5.73 -6.09 -9.19
C ILE A 196 5.36 -4.91 -10.09
N ALA A 197 6.36 -4.13 -10.54
CA ALA A 197 6.13 -3.01 -11.45
C ALA A 197 5.53 -3.47 -12.79
N LEU A 198 6.01 -4.58 -13.34
CA LEU A 198 5.47 -5.18 -14.56
C LEU A 198 3.99 -5.58 -14.39
N ARG A 199 3.66 -6.25 -13.28
CA ARG A 199 2.27 -6.63 -12.97
C ARG A 199 1.35 -5.42 -12.82
N ILE A 200 1.85 -4.32 -12.23
CA ILE A 200 1.07 -3.07 -12.15
C ILE A 200 0.77 -2.54 -13.56
N LEU A 201 1.73 -2.54 -14.47
CA LEU A 201 1.51 -2.14 -15.86
C LEU A 201 0.48 -3.02 -16.56
N GLU A 202 0.55 -4.35 -16.37
CA GLU A 202 -0.40 -5.30 -16.94
C GLU A 202 -1.84 -5.09 -16.41
N ILE A 203 -1.99 -4.86 -15.12
CA ILE A 203 -3.30 -4.59 -14.51
C ILE A 203 -3.88 -3.27 -15.05
N TYR A 204 -3.06 -2.23 -15.18
CA TYR A 204 -3.51 -0.98 -15.80
C TYR A 204 -3.92 -1.18 -17.25
N GLU A 205 -3.17 -1.99 -18.02
CA GLU A 205 -3.50 -2.30 -19.40
C GLU A 205 -4.82 -3.06 -19.51
N LYS A 206 -4.99 -4.16 -18.73
CA LYS A 206 -6.23 -4.96 -18.69
C LYS A 206 -7.46 -4.13 -18.31
N ASN A 207 -7.26 -3.14 -17.43
CA ASN A 207 -8.33 -2.23 -17.00
C ASN A 207 -8.48 -0.99 -17.89
N GLY A 208 -7.80 -0.93 -19.05
CA GLY A 208 -7.87 0.18 -19.98
C GLY A 208 -7.32 1.52 -19.45
N LYS A 209 -6.59 1.49 -18.35
CA LYS A 209 -6.06 2.69 -17.68
C LYS A 209 -4.64 3.05 -18.17
N ARG A 210 -4.50 3.17 -19.50
CA ARG A 210 -3.21 3.41 -20.18
C ARG A 210 -2.42 4.58 -19.62
N SER A 211 -3.06 5.71 -19.38
CA SER A 211 -2.38 6.90 -18.87
C SER A 211 -1.77 6.68 -17.49
N LEU A 212 -2.47 5.88 -16.64
CA LEU A 212 -1.98 5.52 -15.33
C LEU A 212 -0.75 4.61 -15.41
N ALA A 213 -0.74 3.68 -16.36
CA ALA A 213 0.42 2.84 -16.63
C ALA A 213 1.65 3.67 -17.02
N ILE A 214 1.47 4.64 -17.92
CA ILE A 214 2.55 5.53 -18.36
C ILE A 214 3.10 6.35 -17.18
N LEU A 215 2.22 7.00 -16.41
CA LEU A 215 2.62 7.79 -15.24
C LEU A 215 3.35 6.97 -14.18
N PHE A 216 2.83 5.78 -13.91
CA PHE A 216 3.44 4.87 -12.95
C PHE A 216 4.87 4.48 -13.39
N TYR A 217 5.03 4.07 -14.65
CA TYR A 217 6.34 3.67 -15.15
C TYR A 217 7.36 4.81 -15.13
N ASP A 218 6.98 6.02 -15.53
CA ASP A 218 7.88 7.16 -15.56
C ASP A 218 8.35 7.56 -14.14
N ASP A 219 7.46 7.49 -13.13
CA ASP A 219 7.81 7.70 -11.72
C ASP A 219 8.70 6.57 -11.20
N PHE A 220 8.34 5.31 -11.50
CA PHE A 220 9.14 4.14 -11.14
C PHE A 220 10.55 4.22 -11.73
N LYS A 221 10.68 4.45 -13.05
CA LYS A 221 11.98 4.59 -13.74
C LYS A 221 12.83 5.69 -13.13
N LYS A 222 12.23 6.85 -12.84
CA LYS A 222 12.93 7.97 -12.19
C LYS A 222 13.49 7.59 -10.83
N LYS A 223 12.68 6.96 -9.99
CA LYS A 223 13.11 6.48 -8.65
C LYS A 223 14.19 5.42 -8.78
N PHE A 224 13.98 4.43 -9.63
CA PHE A 224 14.90 3.31 -9.88
C PHE A 224 16.28 3.82 -10.30
N MET A 225 16.34 4.72 -11.30
CA MET A 225 17.59 5.33 -11.74
C MET A 225 18.25 6.21 -10.66
N THR A 226 17.45 6.93 -9.87
CA THR A 226 17.99 7.83 -8.83
C THR A 226 18.65 7.05 -7.70
N PHE A 227 18.08 5.93 -7.28
CA PHE A 227 18.54 5.15 -6.12
C PHE A 227 19.53 4.04 -6.50
N LEU A 228 19.29 3.34 -7.61
CA LEU A 228 20.13 2.22 -8.04
C LEU A 228 21.19 2.59 -9.10
N GLY A 229 21.03 3.75 -9.74
CA GLY A 229 21.99 4.22 -10.78
C GLY A 229 21.90 3.46 -12.11
N ILE A 230 20.92 2.57 -12.28
CA ILE A 230 20.73 1.74 -13.49
C ILE A 230 19.34 1.94 -14.06
N SER A 231 19.12 1.59 -15.32
CA SER A 231 17.79 1.57 -15.95
C SER A 231 17.03 0.28 -15.58
N PRO A 232 15.70 0.32 -15.54
CA PRO A 232 14.89 -0.88 -15.44
C PRO A 232 15.19 -1.89 -16.56
N CYS A 233 14.82 -3.17 -16.33
CA CYS A 233 15.04 -4.26 -17.28
C CYS A 233 14.32 -4.05 -18.62
N GLU A 234 14.84 -4.69 -19.67
CA GLU A 234 14.28 -4.59 -21.02
C GLU A 234 12.83 -5.05 -21.12
N GLU A 235 12.43 -6.04 -20.33
CA GLU A 235 11.07 -6.57 -20.32
C GLU A 235 10.05 -5.51 -19.85
N LEU A 236 10.36 -4.83 -18.76
CA LEU A 236 9.51 -3.77 -18.21
C LEU A 236 9.44 -2.57 -19.15
N GLU A 237 10.58 -2.19 -19.77
CA GLU A 237 10.62 -1.11 -20.77
C GLU A 237 9.85 -1.47 -22.03
N LYS A 238 9.97 -2.71 -22.51
CA LYS A 238 9.23 -3.23 -23.64
C LYS A 238 7.72 -3.17 -23.37
N LYS A 239 7.27 -3.62 -22.21
CA LYS A 239 5.86 -3.55 -21.81
C LYS A 239 5.33 -2.12 -21.79
N TYR A 240 6.10 -1.20 -21.26
CA TYR A 240 5.77 0.23 -21.30
C TYR A 240 5.63 0.76 -22.72
N LEU A 241 6.58 0.42 -23.61
CA LEU A 241 6.53 0.83 -25.02
C LEU A 241 5.34 0.22 -25.75
N GLU A 242 4.98 -1.04 -25.48
CA GLU A 242 3.77 -1.68 -26.01
C GLU A 242 2.51 -0.93 -25.57
N ILE A 243 2.39 -0.60 -24.28
CA ILE A 243 1.27 0.19 -23.76
C ILE A 243 1.26 1.58 -24.40
N LYS A 244 2.42 2.19 -24.60
CA LYS A 244 2.56 3.52 -25.20
C LYS A 244 2.29 3.54 -26.70
N SER A 245 2.62 2.46 -27.41
CA SER A 245 2.46 2.36 -28.87
C SER A 245 1.11 1.79 -29.31
N LYS A 246 0.36 1.13 -28.43
CA LYS A 246 -0.99 0.64 -28.76
C LYS A 246 -1.86 1.82 -29.17
N ASN A 247 -1.79 2.14 -30.47
CA ASN A 247 -2.87 2.84 -31.14
C ASN A 247 -4.11 1.97 -30.90
N ILE A 248 -5.14 2.55 -30.33
CA ILE A 248 -6.45 1.91 -30.22
C ILE A 248 -6.76 1.36 -31.61
N SER A 249 -6.61 0.04 -31.79
CA SER A 249 -7.09 -0.63 -32.97
C SER A 249 -8.55 -0.18 -33.15
N LYS A 250 -8.83 0.34 -34.32
CA LYS A 250 -10.15 0.81 -34.76
C LYS A 250 -11.18 -0.32 -34.67
N GLU A 251 -11.59 -0.64 -33.44
CA GLU A 251 -12.78 -1.45 -33.24
C GLU A 251 -13.82 -0.58 -32.55
N LYS A 252 -14.81 -0.24 -33.36
CA LYS A 252 -15.99 0.58 -33.08
C LYS A 252 -15.75 2.10 -32.96
N ILE A 253 -15.28 2.71 -34.05
CA ILE A 253 -15.80 4.00 -34.43
C ILE A 253 -17.26 3.77 -34.90
N ASN A 254 -18.16 3.58 -33.95
CA ASN A 254 -19.51 4.03 -34.16
C ASN A 254 -19.42 5.56 -33.97
N SER A 255 -19.40 6.26 -35.11
CA SER A 255 -19.66 7.66 -35.22
C SER A 255 -20.77 8.03 -34.23
N LYS A 256 -20.41 8.54 -33.04
CA LYS A 256 -21.35 9.32 -32.25
C LYS A 256 -21.60 10.57 -33.11
N ILE A 257 -22.69 10.51 -33.87
CA ILE A 257 -23.30 11.62 -34.54
C ILE A 257 -23.19 12.83 -33.61
N ILE A 258 -22.55 13.89 -34.12
CA ILE A 258 -22.59 15.21 -33.48
C ILE A 258 -24.06 15.47 -33.21
N ASN A 259 -24.45 15.45 -31.93
CA ASN A 259 -25.85 15.57 -31.57
C ASN A 259 -26.19 17.03 -31.83
N THR A 260 -26.86 17.30 -32.96
CA THR A 260 -27.18 18.64 -33.49
C THR A 260 -27.98 19.50 -32.48
N ASN A 261 -28.39 18.94 -31.36
CA ASN A 261 -29.20 19.63 -30.32
C ASN A 261 -28.38 20.15 -29.12
N LYS A 262 -27.04 19.97 -29.09
CA LYS A 262 -26.20 20.51 -28.00
C LYS A 262 -25.50 21.78 -28.44
N SER A 263 -25.42 22.78 -27.54
CA SER A 263 -24.65 24.00 -27.81
C SER A 263 -23.14 23.67 -27.92
N GLU A 264 -22.48 24.30 -28.90
CA GLU A 264 -21.04 24.19 -29.08
C GLU A 264 -20.32 25.08 -28.05
N LEU A 265 -19.37 24.52 -27.31
CA LEU A 265 -18.51 25.24 -26.39
C LEU A 265 -17.08 25.27 -26.94
N LEU A 266 -16.72 26.37 -27.60
CA LEU A 266 -15.37 26.57 -28.12
C LEU A 266 -14.44 27.10 -27.03
N LEU A 267 -13.34 26.38 -26.78
CA LEU A 267 -12.29 26.73 -25.83
C LEU A 267 -10.98 26.94 -26.61
N GLU A 268 -10.43 28.14 -26.57
CA GLU A 268 -9.14 28.46 -27.17
C GLU A 268 -8.06 28.49 -26.07
N THR A 269 -7.03 27.66 -26.21
CA THR A 269 -6.04 27.40 -25.18
C THR A 269 -4.62 27.51 -25.74
N HIS A 270 -3.65 27.88 -24.89
CA HIS A 270 -2.27 28.07 -25.24
C HIS A 270 -1.36 27.12 -24.47
N CYS A 271 -0.25 26.69 -25.08
CA CYS A 271 0.80 25.93 -24.43
C CYS A 271 2.05 26.79 -24.25
N ILE A 272 2.64 26.77 -23.02
CA ILE A 272 3.98 27.33 -22.75
C ILE A 272 4.79 26.18 -22.14
N GLY A 273 5.85 25.76 -22.80
CA GLY A 273 6.64 24.59 -22.42
C GLY A 273 7.30 24.70 -21.04
N LYS A 274 7.53 23.52 -20.44
CA LYS A 274 8.30 23.31 -19.18
C LYS A 274 7.62 23.72 -17.88
N ILE A 275 6.45 24.34 -17.87
CA ILE A 275 5.69 24.65 -16.65
C ILE A 275 4.65 23.54 -16.45
N LYS A 276 4.80 22.78 -15.37
CA LYS A 276 3.88 21.68 -15.02
C LYS A 276 2.45 22.19 -14.89
N TYR A 277 1.50 21.50 -15.50
CA TYR A 277 0.07 21.83 -15.56
C TYR A 277 -0.30 23.10 -16.32
N PHE A 278 0.61 23.76 -17.03
CA PHE A 278 0.31 25.04 -17.65
C PHE A 278 -0.89 24.95 -18.59
N TRP A 279 -0.91 23.99 -19.51
CA TRP A 279 -2.02 23.85 -20.44
C TRP A 279 -3.32 23.41 -19.73
N ILE A 280 -3.23 22.50 -18.76
CA ILE A 280 -4.40 22.09 -17.94
C ILE A 280 -4.99 23.29 -17.21
N ASN A 281 -4.16 24.14 -16.61
CA ASN A 281 -4.61 25.33 -15.93
C ASN A 281 -5.31 26.32 -16.89
N ASN A 282 -4.68 26.58 -18.02
CA ASN A 282 -5.25 27.45 -19.05
C ASN A 282 -6.59 26.88 -19.60
N PHE A 283 -6.64 25.55 -19.82
CA PHE A 283 -7.86 24.86 -20.22
C PHE A 283 -8.98 24.99 -19.17
N LEU A 284 -8.64 24.82 -17.91
CA LEU A 284 -9.58 24.96 -16.80
C LEU A 284 -10.09 26.39 -16.68
N ASP A 285 -9.21 27.41 -16.85
CA ASP A 285 -9.61 28.82 -16.87
C ASP A 285 -10.67 29.09 -17.94
N LYS A 286 -10.46 28.54 -19.15
CA LYS A 286 -11.44 28.71 -20.26
C LYS A 286 -12.79 28.03 -19.99
N ILE A 287 -12.81 26.98 -19.18
CA ILE A 287 -14.06 26.37 -18.70
C ILE A 287 -14.70 27.30 -17.66
N LEU A 288 -13.94 27.79 -16.69
CA LEU A 288 -14.43 28.63 -15.59
C LEU A 288 -14.99 29.99 -16.08
N GLU A 289 -14.43 30.54 -17.17
CA GLU A 289 -14.96 31.76 -17.83
C GLU A 289 -16.41 31.58 -18.31
N LYS A 290 -16.84 30.35 -18.62
CA LYS A 290 -18.10 30.05 -19.29
C LYS A 290 -19.06 29.21 -18.49
N ILE A 291 -18.56 28.43 -17.51
CA ILE A 291 -19.34 27.42 -16.80
C ILE A 291 -19.04 27.47 -15.32
N ASN A 292 -20.09 27.42 -14.49
CA ASN A 292 -19.96 27.21 -13.06
C ASN A 292 -19.77 25.73 -12.75
N ILE A 293 -18.53 25.33 -12.40
CA ILE A 293 -18.18 23.95 -12.14
C ILE A 293 -18.73 23.38 -10.83
N ASN A 294 -19.20 24.24 -9.91
CA ASN A 294 -19.81 23.80 -8.63
C ASN A 294 -21.06 22.93 -8.84
N LYS A 295 -21.67 23.01 -10.01
CA LYS A 295 -22.79 22.13 -10.43
C LYS A 295 -22.35 20.68 -10.66
N TYR A 296 -21.07 20.46 -11.00
CA TYR A 296 -20.55 19.19 -11.50
C TYR A 296 -19.58 18.50 -10.55
N LEU A 297 -18.88 19.26 -9.70
CA LEU A 297 -17.87 18.78 -8.76
C LEU A 297 -18.26 19.09 -7.32
N ASN A 298 -17.83 18.24 -6.39
CA ASN A 298 -18.00 18.49 -4.96
C ASN A 298 -16.88 19.40 -4.41
N GLU A 299 -17.06 19.90 -3.17
CA GLU A 299 -16.13 20.84 -2.53
C GLU A 299 -14.70 20.30 -2.42
N ASN A 300 -14.52 19.00 -2.14
CA ASN A 300 -13.19 18.37 -2.05
C ASN A 300 -12.49 18.30 -3.42
N GLU A 301 -13.25 18.02 -4.47
CA GLU A 301 -12.73 17.99 -5.85
C GLU A 301 -12.34 19.41 -6.32
N ILE A 302 -13.10 20.41 -5.97
CA ILE A 302 -12.79 21.82 -6.26
C ILE A 302 -11.55 22.25 -5.48
N LYS A 303 -11.44 21.86 -4.21
CA LYS A 303 -10.27 22.11 -3.38
C LYS A 303 -9.01 21.47 -3.97
N ASP A 304 -9.07 20.26 -4.50
CA ASP A 304 -7.94 19.63 -5.16
C ASP A 304 -7.53 20.38 -6.45
N LEU A 305 -8.49 20.85 -7.24
CA LEU A 305 -8.21 21.67 -8.44
C LEU A 305 -7.66 23.05 -8.10
N SER A 306 -7.94 23.60 -6.92
CA SER A 306 -7.37 24.90 -6.49
C SER A 306 -5.86 24.87 -6.33
N TYR A 307 -5.26 23.68 -6.24
CA TYR A 307 -3.79 23.51 -6.28
C TYR A 307 -3.17 23.95 -7.61
N ILE A 308 -3.90 23.77 -8.72
CA ILE A 308 -3.40 24.14 -10.06
C ILE A 308 -4.04 25.41 -10.60
N ASN A 309 -5.14 25.87 -10.03
CA ASN A 309 -5.87 27.05 -10.51
C ASN A 309 -6.27 28.00 -9.39
N ILE A 310 -5.69 29.20 -9.40
CA ILE A 310 -5.89 30.22 -8.37
C ILE A 310 -7.33 30.74 -8.30
N ASN A 311 -8.07 30.70 -9.41
CA ASN A 311 -9.48 31.15 -9.45
C ASN A 311 -10.43 30.23 -8.66
N LEU A 312 -9.93 29.06 -8.23
CA LEU A 312 -10.65 28.10 -7.38
C LEU A 312 -10.15 28.12 -5.93
N PHE A 313 -9.29 29.08 -5.58
CA PHE A 313 -8.67 29.13 -4.26
C PHE A 313 -9.72 29.22 -3.14
N THR A 314 -9.51 28.40 -2.11
CA THR A 314 -10.29 28.35 -0.86
C THR A 314 -9.34 28.66 0.29
N ASP A 315 -9.78 29.37 1.32
CA ASP A 315 -8.98 29.76 2.50
C ASP A 315 -8.54 28.58 3.39
N THR A 316 -8.54 27.37 2.88
CA THR A 316 -8.18 26.16 3.63
C THR A 316 -6.82 25.63 3.18
N LEU A 317 -6.05 25.05 4.12
CA LEU A 317 -4.80 24.35 3.84
C LEU A 317 -4.98 23.33 2.71
N ILE A 318 -4.23 23.51 1.62
CA ILE A 318 -4.25 22.61 0.47
C ILE A 318 -3.13 21.59 0.65
N LEU A 319 -3.50 20.32 0.80
CA LEU A 319 -2.55 19.22 0.63
C LEU A 319 -2.27 19.06 -0.87
N ILE A 320 -0.99 18.93 -1.25
CA ILE A 320 -0.60 18.72 -2.66
C ILE A 320 -1.25 17.41 -3.15
N PRO A 321 -2.26 17.48 -4.05
CA PRO A 321 -2.90 16.28 -4.56
C PRO A 321 -1.97 15.56 -5.55
N PRO A 322 -2.00 14.22 -5.63
CA PRO A 322 -1.30 13.48 -6.67
C PRO A 322 -1.79 13.90 -8.07
N ASP A 323 -0.87 13.96 -9.04
CA ASP A 323 -1.17 14.34 -10.44
C ASP A 323 -2.37 13.60 -11.01
N ILE A 324 -2.47 12.31 -10.69
CA ILE A 324 -3.55 11.44 -11.13
C ILE A 324 -4.92 11.85 -10.60
N ARG A 325 -4.97 12.36 -9.37
CA ARG A 325 -6.22 12.80 -8.76
C ARG A 325 -6.74 14.03 -9.50
N ILE A 326 -5.87 14.95 -9.86
CA ILE A 326 -6.20 16.13 -10.66
C ILE A 326 -6.76 15.70 -12.03
N ILE A 327 -6.06 14.80 -12.74
CA ILE A 327 -6.50 14.28 -14.05
C ILE A 327 -7.87 13.61 -13.94
N ASN A 328 -8.09 12.76 -12.94
CA ASN A 328 -9.37 12.08 -12.77
C ASN A 328 -10.54 13.03 -12.49
N ILE A 329 -10.31 14.09 -11.70
CA ILE A 329 -11.33 15.11 -11.43
C ILE A 329 -11.69 15.85 -12.72
N LEU A 330 -10.69 16.22 -13.53
CA LEU A 330 -10.91 16.88 -14.81
C LEU A 330 -11.65 15.99 -15.81
N LEU A 331 -11.29 14.70 -15.90
CA LEU A 331 -12.00 13.75 -16.76
C LEU A 331 -13.45 13.57 -16.32
N LYS A 332 -13.73 13.49 -15.02
CA LYS A 332 -15.09 13.44 -14.48
C LYS A 332 -15.90 14.73 -14.80
N LEU A 333 -15.26 15.90 -14.69
CA LEU A 333 -15.86 17.17 -15.06
C LEU A 333 -16.27 17.17 -16.55
N LEU A 334 -15.35 16.76 -17.43
CA LEU A 334 -15.59 16.72 -18.86
C LEU A 334 -16.63 15.70 -19.26
N GLU A 335 -16.66 14.53 -18.65
CA GLU A 335 -17.71 13.53 -18.87
C GLU A 335 -19.09 14.12 -18.62
N LYS A 336 -19.26 14.88 -17.54
CA LYS A 336 -20.53 15.56 -17.25
C LYS A 336 -20.80 16.71 -18.21
N LEU A 337 -19.79 17.51 -18.57
CA LEU A 337 -19.97 18.63 -19.52
C LEU A 337 -20.35 18.12 -20.92
N THR A 338 -19.83 16.98 -21.35
CA THR A 338 -20.19 16.40 -22.66
C THR A 338 -21.63 15.90 -22.74
N THR A 339 -22.32 15.77 -21.62
CA THR A 339 -23.76 15.50 -21.64
C THR A 339 -24.57 16.71 -22.08
N GLU A 340 -24.08 17.94 -21.81
CA GLU A 340 -24.78 19.19 -22.06
C GLU A 340 -24.22 19.96 -23.29
N TYR A 341 -22.92 19.82 -23.57
CA TYR A 341 -22.19 20.60 -24.59
C TYR A 341 -21.42 19.72 -25.57
N ASN A 342 -21.25 20.24 -26.81
CA ASN A 342 -20.23 19.74 -27.74
C ASN A 342 -18.95 20.56 -27.51
N LEU A 343 -17.95 19.97 -26.84
CA LEU A 343 -16.70 20.64 -26.50
C LEU A 343 -15.76 20.67 -27.70
N VAL A 344 -15.36 21.86 -28.13
CA VAL A 344 -14.36 22.07 -29.16
C VAL A 344 -13.19 22.81 -28.55
N VAL A 345 -12.00 22.23 -28.61
CA VAL A 345 -10.77 22.80 -28.04
C VAL A 345 -9.79 23.13 -29.18
N ARG A 346 -9.42 24.39 -29.28
CA ARG A 346 -8.33 24.84 -30.15
C ARG A 346 -7.06 25.01 -29.30
N ILE A 347 -5.97 24.35 -29.71
CA ILE A 347 -4.71 24.37 -28.98
C ILE A 347 -3.67 25.10 -29.80
N ILE A 348 -3.14 26.19 -29.23
CA ILE A 348 -2.08 27.00 -29.86
C ILE A 348 -0.73 26.59 -29.30
N GLN A 349 0.27 26.36 -30.17
CA GLN A 349 1.63 25.93 -29.82
C GLN A 349 1.66 24.58 -29.08
N ILE A 350 0.94 23.59 -29.57
CA ILE A 350 0.82 22.25 -28.98
C ILE A 350 2.19 21.57 -28.78
N GLU A 351 3.19 21.90 -29.58
CA GLU A 351 4.57 21.41 -29.46
C GLU A 351 5.26 21.83 -28.15
N LYS A 352 4.72 22.86 -27.48
CA LYS A 352 5.21 23.36 -26.18
C LYS A 352 4.43 22.84 -24.98
N ILE A 353 3.58 21.84 -25.16
CA ILE A 353 2.77 21.29 -24.09
C ILE A 353 3.66 20.62 -23.02
N ASP A 354 3.38 20.86 -21.74
CA ASP A 354 4.06 20.18 -20.64
C ASP A 354 3.66 18.71 -20.53
N TYR A 355 4.50 17.92 -19.86
CA TYR A 355 4.38 16.47 -19.83
C TYR A 355 3.03 15.99 -19.24
N ILE A 356 2.59 16.56 -18.12
CA ILE A 356 1.33 16.14 -17.45
C ILE A 356 0.12 16.54 -18.29
N SER A 357 0.16 17.77 -18.85
CA SER A 357 -0.87 18.26 -19.75
C SER A 357 -0.97 17.42 -21.03
N LYS A 358 0.16 16.89 -21.53
CA LYS A 358 0.18 16.00 -22.70
C LYS A 358 -0.55 14.69 -22.42
N ILE A 359 -0.34 14.10 -21.24
CA ILE A 359 -1.04 12.88 -20.84
C ILE A 359 -2.55 13.14 -20.76
N PHE A 360 -2.95 14.23 -20.15
CA PHE A 360 -4.36 14.59 -20.08
C PHE A 360 -4.97 14.79 -21.48
N LEU A 361 -4.25 15.45 -22.39
CA LEU A 361 -4.67 15.64 -23.78
C LEU A 361 -4.84 14.30 -24.53
N GLU A 362 -3.92 13.36 -24.31
CA GLU A 362 -4.03 12.02 -24.91
C GLU A 362 -5.28 11.28 -24.39
N GLU A 363 -5.60 11.42 -23.09
CA GLU A 363 -6.85 10.87 -22.54
C GLU A 363 -8.10 11.54 -23.12
N LEU A 364 -8.08 12.85 -23.35
CA LEU A 364 -9.18 13.55 -24.00
C LEU A 364 -9.41 13.04 -25.43
N LYS A 365 -8.33 12.87 -26.21
CA LYS A 365 -8.37 12.29 -27.56
C LYS A 365 -8.93 10.87 -27.53
N ARG A 366 -8.50 10.04 -26.54
CA ARG A 366 -8.94 8.66 -26.41
C ARG A 366 -10.42 8.51 -26.07
N ARG A 367 -10.94 9.38 -25.19
CA ARG A 367 -12.34 9.33 -24.74
C ARG A 367 -13.31 10.08 -25.65
N GLU A 368 -12.78 10.74 -26.69
CA GLU A 368 -13.59 11.54 -27.62
C GLU A 368 -14.47 12.59 -26.91
N PHE A 369 -14.02 13.08 -25.75
CA PHE A 369 -14.76 14.10 -25.00
C PHE A 369 -14.75 15.47 -25.67
N VAL A 370 -13.77 15.72 -26.51
CA VAL A 370 -13.54 17.02 -27.15
C VAL A 370 -13.14 16.87 -28.62
N ILE A 371 -13.60 17.77 -29.44
CA ILE A 371 -13.10 17.94 -30.80
C ILE A 371 -11.88 18.85 -30.72
N ILE A 372 -10.69 18.33 -31.10
CA ILE A 372 -9.45 19.08 -31.04
C ILE A 372 -9.19 19.67 -32.43
N LYS A 373 -8.98 20.99 -32.45
CA LYS A 373 -8.51 21.73 -33.63
C LYS A 373 -7.10 22.24 -33.32
N GLU A 374 -6.13 21.82 -34.08
CA GLU A 374 -4.73 22.27 -34.02
C GLU A 374 -4.55 23.56 -34.84
#